data_7d194b367dfe5be1ed3d267f089d03dc
#
_entry.id   7d194b367dfe5be1ed3d267f089d03dc
#
_cell.length_a   1.000
_cell.length_b   1.000
_cell.length_c   1.000
_cell.angle_alpha   90.00
_cell.angle_beta   90.00
_cell.angle_gamma   90.00
#
_symmetry.space_group_name_H-M   'P 1'
#
loop_
_entity.id
_entity.type
_entity.pdbx_description
1 polymer ?
#
loop_
_entity_poly.entity_id
_entity_poly.type
_entity_poly.pdbx_seq_one_letter_code
_entity_poly.pdbx_strand_id
1 'polypeptide(L)'
;MIKISVDSQVSFSRSLVYATYRDKLMELGPYLPNVRSLQLKSRQEAERLVRLVLEWHGGGDIPAAARALLSEELFTWTEYDIWDNNEFTVDWQIETHAYREAVFCAGKNRFLDRGNCTLVESRVEVRIDLSAVHSVPPFLLSRLVHLVEELLAKKIEPNLVQMGQSVRKYLEQTQKTQ
;
A
#
# COMPACT_ATOMS: atom_id res chain seq x y z
N MET A 1 14.41 -5.02 -10.31
CA MET A 1 13.13 -4.28 -10.46
C MET A 1 12.00 -5.29 -10.52
N ILE A 2 11.04 -5.17 -9.59
CA ILE A 2 9.87 -6.04 -9.50
C ILE A 2 8.66 -5.23 -9.95
N LYS A 3 7.86 -5.78 -10.86
CA LYS A 3 6.58 -5.19 -11.30
C LYS A 3 5.44 -6.10 -10.85
N ILE A 4 4.46 -5.52 -10.15
CA ILE A 4 3.31 -6.24 -9.64
C ILE A 4 2.06 -5.62 -10.28
N SER A 5 1.16 -6.48 -10.76
CA SER A 5 -0.11 -6.09 -11.34
C SER A 5 -1.24 -6.85 -10.66
N VAL A 6 -2.17 -6.13 -10.07
CA VAL A 6 -3.34 -6.69 -9.41
C VAL A 6 -4.58 -6.00 -9.94
N ASP A 7 -5.58 -6.79 -10.25
CA ASP A 7 -6.90 -6.32 -10.64
C ASP A 7 -7.92 -6.87 -9.63
N SER A 8 -8.67 -5.96 -9.00
CA SER A 8 -9.67 -6.29 -7.99
C SER A 8 -11.03 -5.76 -8.44
N GLN A 9 -12.07 -6.59 -8.31
CA GLN A 9 -13.43 -6.19 -8.61
C GLN A 9 -14.21 -5.95 -7.31
N VAL A 10 -14.84 -4.77 -7.22
CA VAL A 10 -15.67 -4.37 -6.08
C VAL A 10 -17.09 -4.08 -6.58
N SER A 11 -18.08 -4.81 -6.07
CA SER A 11 -19.49 -4.78 -6.54
C SER A 11 -20.25 -3.54 -6.03
N PHE A 12 -19.69 -2.36 -6.28
CA PHE A 12 -20.26 -1.05 -5.96
C PHE A 12 -19.86 -0.04 -7.04
N SER A 13 -20.55 1.08 -7.10
CA SER A 13 -20.28 2.14 -8.08
C SER A 13 -18.88 2.74 -7.92
N ARG A 14 -18.29 3.18 -9.03
CA ARG A 14 -16.94 3.76 -9.07
C ARG A 14 -16.77 4.91 -8.09
N SER A 15 -17.72 5.85 -8.05
CA SER A 15 -17.65 7.01 -7.16
C SER A 15 -17.59 6.62 -5.70
N LEU A 16 -18.39 5.62 -5.31
CA LEU A 16 -18.44 5.12 -3.93
C LEU A 16 -17.16 4.36 -3.56
N VAL A 17 -16.69 3.48 -4.44
CA VAL A 17 -15.45 2.72 -4.22
C VAL A 17 -14.25 3.66 -4.13
N TYR A 18 -14.12 4.58 -5.07
CA TYR A 18 -13.05 5.58 -5.11
C TYR A 18 -13.04 6.43 -3.83
N ALA A 19 -14.19 6.98 -3.44
CA ALA A 19 -14.30 7.78 -2.22
C ALA A 19 -13.97 6.97 -0.95
N THR A 20 -14.36 5.70 -0.90
CA THR A 20 -14.06 4.82 0.23
C THR A 20 -12.55 4.57 0.35
N TYR A 21 -11.88 4.26 -0.73
CA TYR A 21 -10.42 4.10 -0.74
C TYR A 21 -9.70 5.38 -0.29
N ARG A 22 -10.16 6.54 -0.75
CA ARG A 22 -9.52 7.83 -0.45
C ARG A 22 -9.82 8.34 0.96
N ASP A 23 -11.07 8.24 1.41
CA ASP A 23 -11.56 8.96 2.59
C ASP A 23 -11.76 8.08 3.82
N LYS A 24 -11.81 6.74 3.65
CA LYS A 24 -12.14 5.78 4.71
C LYS A 24 -10.99 4.83 5.08
N LEU A 25 -9.77 5.20 4.76
CA LEU A 25 -8.58 4.39 5.06
C LEU A 25 -8.45 4.05 6.54
N MET A 26 -8.74 5.00 7.43
CA MET A 26 -8.65 4.77 8.88
C MET A 26 -9.65 3.72 9.34
N GLU A 27 -10.85 3.72 8.78
CA GLU A 27 -11.90 2.74 9.07
C GLU A 27 -11.63 1.37 8.43
N LEU A 28 -10.82 1.34 7.37
CA LEU A 28 -10.41 0.09 6.71
C LEU A 28 -9.28 -0.64 7.45
N GLY A 29 -8.50 0.07 8.26
CA GLY A 29 -7.37 -0.49 9.02
C GLY A 29 -7.67 -1.81 9.73
N PRO A 30 -8.78 -1.95 10.48
CA PRO A 30 -9.16 -3.19 11.16
C PRO A 30 -9.37 -4.41 10.25
N TYR A 31 -9.62 -4.19 8.95
CA TYR A 31 -9.80 -5.26 7.97
C TYR A 31 -8.50 -5.66 7.26
N LEU A 32 -7.38 -4.97 7.56
CA LEU A 32 -6.07 -5.20 6.95
C LEU A 32 -5.17 -6.01 7.88
N PRO A 33 -5.02 -7.33 7.68
CA PRO A 33 -4.37 -8.22 8.65
C PRO A 33 -2.87 -7.96 8.83
N ASN A 34 -2.24 -7.32 7.85
CA ASN A 34 -0.81 -7.03 7.86
C ASN A 34 -0.50 -5.59 8.29
N VAL A 35 -1.49 -4.85 8.80
CA VAL A 35 -1.34 -3.47 9.25
C VAL A 35 -1.60 -3.40 10.76
N ARG A 36 -0.62 -2.93 11.53
CA ARG A 36 -0.74 -2.69 12.97
C ARG A 36 -1.40 -1.36 13.27
N SER A 37 -0.97 -0.32 12.57
CA SER A 37 -1.56 1.00 12.69
C SER A 37 -1.39 1.81 11.41
N LEU A 38 -2.28 2.76 11.22
CA LEU A 38 -2.30 3.69 10.11
C LEU A 38 -2.68 5.06 10.66
N GLN A 39 -1.91 6.08 10.28
CA GLN A 39 -2.13 7.46 10.71
C GLN A 39 -2.15 8.39 9.50
N LEU A 40 -3.16 9.24 9.43
CA LEU A 40 -3.18 10.35 8.49
C LEU A 40 -2.35 11.50 9.05
N LYS A 41 -1.24 11.82 8.42
CA LYS A 41 -0.32 12.90 8.81
C LYS A 41 -0.71 14.24 8.20
N SER A 42 -1.14 14.25 6.96
CA SER A 42 -1.65 15.46 6.31
C SER A 42 -2.64 15.15 5.21
N ARG A 43 -3.55 16.08 4.97
CA ARG A 43 -4.49 16.08 3.86
C ARG A 43 -4.58 17.47 3.28
N GLN A 44 -4.40 17.58 1.99
CA GLN A 44 -4.51 18.85 1.24
C GLN A 44 -5.43 18.62 0.05
N GLU A 45 -6.42 19.50 -0.10
CA GLU A 45 -7.37 19.47 -1.21
C GLU A 45 -7.21 20.73 -2.05
N ALA A 46 -7.06 20.55 -3.34
CA ALA A 46 -6.97 21.64 -4.31
C ALA A 46 -7.72 21.25 -5.58
N GLU A 47 -8.88 21.85 -5.81
CA GLU A 47 -9.75 21.61 -6.97
C GLU A 47 -10.00 20.11 -7.20
N ARG A 48 -9.32 19.53 -8.19
CA ARG A 48 -9.46 18.11 -8.54
C ARG A 48 -8.53 17.15 -7.81
N LEU A 49 -7.48 17.68 -7.17
CA LEU A 49 -6.45 16.85 -6.55
C LEU A 49 -6.61 16.81 -5.03
N VAL A 50 -6.46 15.61 -4.48
CA VAL A 50 -6.32 15.41 -3.04
C VAL A 50 -4.96 14.76 -2.77
N ARG A 51 -4.15 15.40 -1.92
CA ARG A 51 -2.86 14.87 -1.48
C ARG A 51 -2.97 14.37 -0.06
N LEU A 52 -2.57 13.13 0.16
CA LEU A 52 -2.51 12.53 1.48
C LEU A 52 -1.07 12.17 1.82
N VAL A 53 -0.72 12.33 3.10
CA VAL A 53 0.50 11.75 3.67
C VAL A 53 0.06 10.83 4.80
N LEU A 54 0.41 9.57 4.68
CA LEU A 54 0.00 8.49 5.55
C LEU A 54 1.23 7.83 6.17
N GLU A 55 1.16 7.49 7.45
CA GLU A 55 2.17 6.69 8.12
C GLU A 55 1.60 5.31 8.43
N TRP A 56 2.25 4.30 7.90
CA TRP A 56 1.87 2.91 8.05
C TRP A 56 2.84 2.18 8.94
N HIS A 57 2.32 1.39 9.87
CA HIS A 57 3.08 0.43 10.64
C HIS A 57 2.63 -0.96 10.24
N GLY A 58 3.48 -1.65 9.51
CA GLY A 58 3.25 -3.03 9.11
C GLY A 58 3.33 -3.98 10.29
N GLY A 59 2.66 -5.10 10.16
CA GLY A 59 2.61 -6.17 11.15
C GLY A 59 2.37 -7.51 10.48
N GLY A 60 2.00 -8.50 11.27
CA GLY A 60 1.73 -9.86 10.83
C GLY A 60 2.90 -10.80 11.08
N ASP A 61 2.81 -12.02 10.55
CA ASP A 61 3.82 -13.06 10.74
C ASP A 61 5.10 -12.73 9.97
N ILE A 62 6.07 -12.16 10.69
CA ILE A 62 7.41 -11.94 10.18
C ILE A 62 8.24 -13.13 10.65
N PRO A 63 8.89 -13.89 9.73
CA PRO A 63 9.76 -14.98 10.11
C PRO A 63 10.82 -14.55 11.13
N ALA A 64 11.10 -15.39 12.14
CA ALA A 64 12.04 -15.07 13.20
C ALA A 64 13.44 -14.68 12.67
N ALA A 65 13.88 -15.33 11.56
CA ALA A 65 15.11 -14.99 10.88
C ALA A 65 15.10 -13.57 10.31
N ALA A 66 13.96 -13.11 9.78
CA ALA A 66 13.80 -11.76 9.28
C ALA A 66 13.77 -10.73 10.43
N ARG A 67 13.10 -11.04 11.56
CA ARG A 67 13.10 -10.17 12.74
C ARG A 67 14.49 -9.93 13.32
N ALA A 68 15.38 -10.93 13.24
CA ALA A 68 16.74 -10.80 13.73
C ALA A 68 17.63 -9.89 12.86
N LEU A 69 17.27 -9.70 11.58
CA LEU A 69 18.04 -8.94 10.60
C LEU A 69 17.40 -7.60 10.21
N LEU A 70 16.10 -7.47 10.41
CA LEU A 70 15.33 -6.31 9.99
C LEU A 70 14.85 -5.53 11.22
N SER A 71 15.15 -4.25 11.27
CA SER A 71 14.62 -3.36 12.31
C SER A 71 13.11 -3.15 12.12
N GLU A 72 12.39 -2.81 13.19
CA GLU A 72 10.97 -2.44 13.11
C GLU A 72 10.73 -1.25 12.18
N GLU A 73 11.71 -0.38 12.02
CA GLU A 73 11.67 0.78 11.12
C GLU A 73 11.53 0.38 9.64
N LEU A 74 11.95 -0.84 9.25
CA LEU A 74 11.74 -1.35 7.90
C LEU A 74 10.26 -1.66 7.62
N PHE A 75 9.49 -1.94 8.67
CA PHE A 75 8.05 -2.20 8.58
C PHE A 75 7.20 -0.94 8.80
N THR A 76 7.87 0.20 8.95
CA THR A 76 7.23 1.51 9.05
C THR A 76 7.59 2.32 7.81
N TRP A 77 6.57 2.86 7.16
CA TRP A 77 6.78 3.68 5.97
C TRP A 77 5.82 4.86 5.94
N THR A 78 6.22 5.87 5.20
CA THR A 78 5.38 7.00 4.84
C THR A 78 4.92 6.82 3.39
N GLU A 79 3.63 6.95 3.16
CA GLU A 79 3.02 6.90 1.84
C GLU A 79 2.55 8.30 1.44
N TYR A 80 2.86 8.68 0.23
CA TYR A 80 2.48 9.94 -0.37
C TYR A 80 1.53 9.66 -1.53
N ASP A 81 0.29 10.09 -1.40
CA ASP A 81 -0.76 9.88 -2.38
C ASP A 81 -1.11 11.16 -3.12
N ILE A 82 -1.36 11.04 -4.41
CA ILE A 82 -1.98 12.08 -5.24
C ILE A 82 -3.21 11.48 -5.90
N TRP A 83 -4.37 11.81 -5.38
CA TRP A 83 -5.67 11.41 -5.90
C TRP A 83 -6.17 12.41 -6.93
N ASP A 84 -6.56 11.95 -8.13
CA ASP A 84 -7.18 12.77 -9.16
C ASP A 84 -8.67 12.44 -9.27
N ASN A 85 -9.51 13.38 -8.81
CA ASN A 85 -10.96 13.18 -8.75
C ASN A 85 -11.64 13.15 -10.11
N ASN A 86 -11.01 13.71 -11.15
CA ASN A 86 -11.55 13.70 -12.51
C ASN A 86 -11.21 12.39 -13.25
N GLU A 87 -9.99 11.91 -13.05
CA GLU A 87 -9.50 10.71 -13.72
C GLU A 87 -9.84 9.43 -12.93
N PHE A 88 -10.27 9.54 -11.67
CA PHE A 88 -10.48 8.42 -10.76
C PHE A 88 -9.21 7.55 -10.65
N THR A 89 -8.11 8.20 -10.34
CA THR A 89 -6.81 7.55 -10.13
C THR A 89 -6.16 7.99 -8.84
N VAL A 90 -5.23 7.21 -8.36
CA VAL A 90 -4.26 7.62 -7.35
C VAL A 90 -2.87 7.18 -7.79
N ASP A 91 -1.93 8.11 -7.79
CA ASP A 91 -0.51 7.85 -7.85
C ASP A 91 0.03 7.89 -6.43
N TRP A 92 0.79 6.88 -6.02
CA TRP A 92 1.31 6.77 -4.68
C TRP A 92 2.78 6.35 -4.68
N GLN A 93 3.51 6.79 -3.66
CA GLN A 93 4.90 6.44 -3.43
C GLN A 93 5.12 6.15 -1.95
N ILE A 94 5.89 5.12 -1.67
CA ILE A 94 6.28 4.70 -0.33
C ILE A 94 7.74 5.08 -0.07
N GLU A 95 7.97 5.64 1.11
CA GLU A 95 9.29 5.91 1.68
C GLU A 95 9.43 5.11 2.98
N THR A 96 10.26 4.08 2.97
CA THR A 96 10.56 3.27 4.16
C THR A 96 11.36 4.08 5.18
N HIS A 97 11.12 3.88 6.48
CA HIS A 97 11.87 4.59 7.51
C HIS A 97 13.30 4.06 7.69
N ALA A 98 13.52 2.76 7.40
CA ALA A 98 14.86 2.19 7.29
C ALA A 98 15.25 2.00 5.82
N TYR A 99 16.54 2.16 5.53
CA TYR A 99 17.11 1.97 4.18
C TYR A 99 16.40 2.78 3.09
N ARG A 100 16.06 4.01 3.40
CA ARG A 100 15.29 4.93 2.56
C ARG A 100 15.86 5.05 1.14
N GLU A 101 17.18 5.16 1.02
CA GLU A 101 17.91 5.28 -0.25
C GLU A 101 18.00 3.96 -1.04
N ALA A 102 17.77 2.84 -0.39
CA ALA A 102 17.90 1.51 -0.98
C ALA A 102 16.58 0.94 -1.52
N VAL A 103 15.44 1.41 -1.02
CA VAL A 103 14.11 0.88 -1.37
C VAL A 103 13.28 1.95 -2.06
N PHE A 104 12.94 1.73 -3.31
CA PHE A 104 11.97 2.51 -4.05
C PHE A 104 10.71 1.67 -4.28
N CYS A 105 9.55 2.19 -3.89
CA CYS A 105 8.26 1.56 -4.15
C CYS A 105 7.25 2.63 -4.53
N ALA A 106 6.68 2.50 -5.71
CA ALA A 106 5.63 3.40 -6.19
C ALA A 106 4.59 2.63 -7.00
N GLY A 107 3.40 3.19 -7.08
CA GLY A 107 2.33 2.57 -7.84
C GLY A 107 1.27 3.55 -8.30
N LYS A 108 0.36 2.99 -9.08
CA LYS A 108 -0.83 3.70 -9.55
C LYS A 108 -2.03 2.77 -9.49
N ASN A 109 -3.13 3.28 -8.92
CA ASN A 109 -4.42 2.62 -9.00
C ASN A 109 -5.35 3.40 -9.93
N ARG A 110 -6.08 2.66 -10.77
CA ARG A 110 -7.13 3.19 -11.64
C ARG A 110 -8.45 2.56 -11.26
N PHE A 111 -9.47 3.38 -11.10
CA PHE A 111 -10.82 2.94 -10.77
C PHE A 111 -11.68 3.01 -12.02
N LEU A 112 -12.00 1.87 -12.61
CA LEU A 112 -12.73 1.77 -13.86
C LEU A 112 -14.18 1.39 -13.61
N ASP A 113 -15.08 2.16 -14.21
CA ASP A 113 -16.52 1.88 -14.18
C ASP A 113 -16.84 0.65 -15.04
N ARG A 114 -17.52 -0.32 -14.41
CA ARG A 114 -18.02 -1.54 -15.06
C ARG A 114 -19.54 -1.71 -14.86
N GLY A 115 -20.26 -0.59 -14.79
CA GLY A 115 -21.70 -0.57 -14.53
C GLY A 115 -22.00 -0.77 -13.03
N ASN A 116 -22.39 -1.98 -12.64
CA ASN A 116 -22.73 -2.30 -11.26
C ASN A 116 -21.52 -2.59 -10.35
N CYS A 117 -20.33 -2.51 -10.90
CA CYS A 117 -19.11 -2.75 -10.14
C CYS A 117 -17.97 -1.85 -10.63
N THR A 118 -16.92 -1.83 -9.84
CA THR A 118 -15.68 -1.10 -10.12
C THR A 118 -14.55 -2.08 -10.28
N LEU A 119 -13.79 -1.96 -11.36
CA LEU A 119 -12.51 -2.65 -11.51
C LEU A 119 -11.42 -1.71 -11.00
N VAL A 120 -10.68 -2.14 -9.99
CA VAL A 120 -9.50 -1.43 -9.46
C VAL A 120 -8.27 -2.11 -10.02
N GLU A 121 -7.59 -1.42 -10.93
CA GLU A 121 -6.30 -1.85 -11.47
C GLU A 121 -5.18 -1.23 -10.65
N SER A 122 -4.36 -2.05 -10.04
CA SER A 122 -3.17 -1.62 -9.29
C SER A 122 -1.91 -2.07 -10.02
N ARG A 123 -1.00 -1.13 -10.26
CA ARG A 123 0.29 -1.36 -10.92
C ARG A 123 1.37 -0.80 -10.01
N VAL A 124 2.31 -1.65 -9.62
CA VAL A 124 3.35 -1.34 -8.64
C VAL A 124 4.72 -1.64 -9.21
N GLU A 125 5.65 -0.76 -8.92
CA GLU A 125 7.07 -0.92 -9.23
C GLU A 125 7.88 -0.86 -7.94
N VAL A 126 8.72 -1.88 -7.71
CA VAL A 126 9.65 -1.94 -6.59
C VAL A 126 11.06 -2.09 -7.12
N ARG A 127 11.97 -1.26 -6.63
CA ARG A 127 13.42 -1.35 -6.90
C ARG A 127 14.16 -1.38 -5.58
N ILE A 128 15.14 -2.28 -5.50
CA ILE A 128 16.04 -2.37 -4.35
C ILE A 128 17.46 -2.12 -4.88
N ASP A 129 18.09 -1.09 -4.36
CA ASP A 129 19.49 -0.74 -4.66
C ASP A 129 20.34 -0.90 -3.41
N LEU A 130 21.05 -1.98 -3.34
CA LEU A 130 21.90 -2.29 -2.19
C LEU A 130 23.23 -1.56 -2.19
N SER A 131 23.66 -1.02 -3.33
CA SER A 131 24.88 -0.21 -3.39
C SER A 131 24.78 1.02 -2.49
N ALA A 132 23.55 1.46 -2.20
CA ALA A 132 23.27 2.56 -1.29
C ALA A 132 23.34 2.18 0.21
N VAL A 133 23.41 0.88 0.55
CA VAL A 133 23.41 0.41 1.94
C VAL A 133 24.84 0.27 2.47
N HIS A 134 25.35 1.31 3.09
CA HIS A 134 26.70 1.33 3.63
C HIS A 134 26.85 0.77 5.05
N SER A 135 25.73 0.62 5.77
CA SER A 135 25.69 0.18 7.17
C SER A 135 25.69 -1.33 7.36
N VAL A 136 25.54 -2.11 6.30
CA VAL A 136 25.46 -3.58 6.36
C VAL A 136 26.75 -4.18 5.78
N PRO A 137 27.40 -5.12 6.47
CA PRO A 137 28.57 -5.82 5.97
C PRO A 137 28.26 -6.51 4.64
N PRO A 138 29.18 -6.47 3.64
CA PRO A 138 28.95 -7.00 2.29
C PRO A 138 28.49 -8.45 2.25
N PHE A 139 28.92 -9.29 3.20
CA PHE A 139 28.55 -10.70 3.23
C PHE A 139 27.10 -10.93 3.72
N LEU A 140 26.45 -9.93 4.34
CA LEU A 140 25.06 -9.96 4.76
C LEU A 140 24.13 -9.31 3.72
N LEU A 141 24.68 -8.48 2.83
CA LEU A 141 23.87 -7.77 1.83
C LEU A 141 23.05 -8.71 0.95
N SER A 142 23.64 -9.78 0.43
CA SER A 142 22.94 -10.73 -0.42
C SER A 142 21.80 -11.46 0.30
N ARG A 143 21.97 -11.76 1.59
CA ARG A 143 20.91 -12.33 2.43
C ARG A 143 19.79 -11.34 2.70
N LEU A 144 20.16 -10.10 2.97
CA LEU A 144 19.20 -9.01 3.21
C LEU A 144 18.34 -8.75 1.97
N VAL A 145 18.94 -8.71 0.77
CA VAL A 145 18.19 -8.60 -0.50
C VAL A 145 17.17 -9.68 -0.61
N HIS A 146 17.63 -10.91 -0.53
CA HIS A 146 16.75 -12.06 -0.74
C HIS A 146 15.58 -12.07 0.25
N LEU A 147 15.82 -11.71 1.52
CA LEU A 147 14.78 -11.56 2.53
C LEU A 147 13.81 -10.43 2.18
N VAL A 148 14.29 -9.26 1.75
CA VAL A 148 13.45 -8.12 1.39
C VAL A 148 12.63 -8.44 0.14
N GLU A 149 13.25 -9.00 -0.89
CA GLU A 149 12.55 -9.43 -2.12
C GLU A 149 11.46 -10.47 -1.81
N GLU A 150 11.76 -11.46 -0.97
CA GLU A 150 10.81 -12.48 -0.55
C GLU A 150 9.65 -11.89 0.25
N LEU A 151 9.93 -10.97 1.19
CA LEU A 151 8.89 -10.27 1.95
C LEU A 151 8.00 -9.42 1.04
N LEU A 152 8.59 -8.67 0.11
CA LEU A 152 7.84 -7.84 -0.83
C LEU A 152 6.97 -8.68 -1.76
N ALA A 153 7.52 -9.74 -2.34
CA ALA A 153 6.77 -10.65 -3.20
C ALA A 153 5.60 -11.31 -2.47
N LYS A 154 5.78 -11.69 -1.19
CA LYS A 154 4.74 -12.36 -0.39
C LYS A 154 3.72 -11.42 0.23
N LYS A 155 3.97 -10.11 0.29
CA LYS A 155 3.12 -9.17 1.03
C LYS A 155 2.41 -8.15 0.15
N ILE A 156 3.05 -7.63 -0.89
CA ILE A 156 2.45 -6.53 -1.68
C ILE A 156 1.21 -7.00 -2.42
N GLU A 157 1.31 -8.05 -3.23
CA GLU A 157 0.18 -8.55 -4.02
C GLU A 157 -1.01 -8.96 -3.14
N PRO A 158 -0.84 -9.78 -2.07
CA PRO A 158 -1.93 -10.10 -1.16
C PRO A 158 -2.53 -8.88 -0.46
N ASN A 159 -1.73 -7.87 -0.11
CA ASN A 159 -2.23 -6.65 0.51
C ASN A 159 -3.11 -5.82 -0.44
N LEU A 160 -2.74 -5.74 -1.71
CA LEU A 160 -3.56 -5.05 -2.71
C LEU A 160 -4.91 -5.76 -2.93
N VAL A 161 -4.90 -7.09 -2.99
CA VAL A 161 -6.13 -7.90 -3.06
C VAL A 161 -6.96 -7.71 -1.79
N GLN A 162 -6.34 -7.74 -0.63
CA GLN A 162 -7.00 -7.57 0.67
C GLN A 162 -7.62 -6.18 0.83
N MET A 163 -7.01 -5.15 0.27
CA MET A 163 -7.57 -3.80 0.27
C MET A 163 -8.93 -3.77 -0.45
N GLY A 164 -9.02 -4.35 -1.64
CA GLY A 164 -10.31 -4.45 -2.37
C GLY A 164 -11.37 -5.21 -1.60
N GLN A 165 -11.00 -6.30 -0.93
CA GLN A 165 -11.91 -7.08 -0.08
C GLN A 165 -12.35 -6.30 1.17
N SER A 166 -11.46 -5.51 1.75
CA SER A 166 -11.73 -4.67 2.92
C SER A 166 -12.73 -3.57 2.58
N VAL A 167 -12.54 -2.91 1.45
CA VAL A 167 -13.48 -1.89 0.95
C VAL A 167 -14.86 -2.52 0.71
N ARG A 168 -14.92 -3.68 0.08
CA ARG A 168 -16.20 -4.38 -0.13
C ARG A 168 -16.89 -4.68 1.20
N LYS A 169 -16.19 -5.26 2.16
CA LYS A 169 -16.77 -5.58 3.48
C LYS A 169 -17.27 -4.33 4.21
N TYR A 170 -16.49 -3.27 4.18
CA TYR A 170 -16.86 -1.98 4.77
C TYR A 170 -18.17 -1.46 4.17
N LEU A 171 -18.27 -1.44 2.85
CA LEU A 171 -19.46 -0.95 2.14
C LEU A 171 -20.68 -1.83 2.37
N GLU A 172 -20.53 -3.16 2.39
CA GLU A 172 -21.61 -4.10 2.72
C GLU A 172 -22.15 -3.89 4.14
N GLN A 173 -21.29 -3.58 5.09
CA GLN A 173 -21.70 -3.34 6.48
C GLN A 173 -22.38 -1.98 6.64
N THR A 174 -21.86 -0.93 6.02
CA THR A 174 -22.44 0.41 6.14
C THR A 174 -23.78 0.53 5.45
N GLN A 175 -24.05 -0.23 4.39
CA GLN A 175 -25.37 -0.26 3.73
C GLN A 175 -26.42 -1.04 4.52
N LYS A 176 -26.02 -2.03 5.35
CA LYS A 176 -26.97 -2.77 6.21
C LYS A 176 -27.43 -1.97 7.42
N THR A 177 -26.76 -0.88 7.74
CA THR A 177 -27.05 -0.05 8.92
C THR A 177 -27.89 1.18 8.58
N GLN A 178 -28.20 1.41 7.29
CA GLN A 178 -29.15 2.41 6.80
C GLN A 178 -30.49 1.76 6.46
#